data_960353f61a6d5744e5bedbc4871ed000
#
_entry.id   960353f61a6d5744e5bedbc4871ed000
#
_cell.length_a   1.000
_cell.length_b   1.000
_cell.length_c   1.000
_cell.angle_alpha   90.00
_cell.angle_beta   90.00
_cell.angle_gamma   90.00
#
_symmetry.space_group_name_H-M   'P 1'
#
loop_
_entity.id
_entity.type
_entity.pdbx_description
1 polymer ?
#
loop_
_entity_poly.entity_id
_entity_poly.type
_entity_poly.pdbx_seq_one_letter_code
_entity_poly.pdbx_strand_id
1 'polypeptide(L)'
;LFKNHPDFIIQKDIDNSSWFGFSLIIKPGSNLKRKDVIGKLQENNIDCRPIVTGNFTRNEVMKYFDYEVHQELKNADYLHENGFFVGNSQVELMNEIELLQKVLSL
;
A
#
# COMPACT_ATOMS: atom_id res chain seq x y z
N LEU A 1 -11.43 4.82 -10.63
CA LEU A 1 -10.28 5.70 -10.87
C LEU A 1 -8.95 4.93 -10.91
N PHE A 2 -8.67 4.03 -9.96
CA PHE A 2 -7.36 3.35 -9.87
C PHE A 2 -7.26 1.99 -10.56
N LYS A 3 -8.36 1.42 -11.06
CA LYS A 3 -8.39 0.04 -11.61
C LYS A 3 -7.32 -0.23 -12.68
N ASN A 4 -7.01 0.76 -13.49
CA ASN A 4 -6.01 0.66 -14.57
C ASN A 4 -4.89 1.70 -14.42
N HIS A 5 -4.57 2.09 -13.21
CA HIS A 5 -3.49 3.07 -12.99
C HIS A 5 -2.16 2.54 -13.55
N PRO A 6 -1.37 3.36 -14.25
CA PRO A 6 -0.11 2.89 -14.87
C PRO A 6 0.89 2.37 -13.84
N ASP A 7 1.01 3.02 -12.70
CA ASP A 7 2.07 2.78 -11.72
C ASP A 7 1.63 2.00 -10.48
N PHE A 8 0.32 1.84 -10.23
CA PHE A 8 -0.17 1.20 -9.01
C PHE A 8 -1.02 -0.04 -9.28
N ILE A 9 -0.83 -1.05 -8.43
CA ILE A 9 -1.74 -2.17 -8.26
C ILE A 9 -2.63 -1.83 -7.07
N ILE A 10 -3.93 -2.09 -7.21
CA ILE A 10 -4.90 -1.96 -6.12
C ILE A 10 -5.42 -3.33 -5.70
N GLN A 11 -5.95 -3.39 -4.50
CA GLN A 11 -6.63 -4.57 -3.98
C GLN A 11 -7.82 -4.95 -4.88
N LYS A 12 -7.97 -6.25 -5.12
CA LYS A 12 -9.19 -6.77 -5.77
C LYS A 12 -10.30 -6.87 -4.74
N ASP A 13 -11.47 -6.44 -5.10
CA ASP A 13 -12.67 -6.71 -4.33
C ASP A 13 -13.11 -8.16 -4.58
N ILE A 14 -13.21 -8.93 -3.52
CA ILE A 14 -13.74 -10.29 -3.51
C ILE A 14 -14.90 -10.27 -2.53
N ASP A 15 -16.08 -10.65 -2.98
CA ASP A 15 -17.28 -10.80 -2.15
C ASP A 15 -17.75 -9.53 -1.41
N ASN A 16 -17.62 -8.36 -2.02
CA ASN A 16 -18.09 -7.07 -1.48
C ASN A 16 -17.60 -6.76 -0.06
N SER A 17 -16.32 -6.96 0.17
CA SER A 17 -15.73 -6.70 1.48
C SER A 17 -15.64 -5.20 1.81
N SER A 18 -15.83 -4.86 3.08
CA SER A 18 -15.57 -3.53 3.62
C SER A 18 -14.07 -3.38 3.91
N TRP A 19 -13.37 -2.65 3.07
CA TRP A 19 -11.92 -2.48 3.21
C TRP A 19 -11.57 -1.59 4.41
N PHE A 20 -10.64 -2.06 5.22
CA PHE A 20 -10.04 -1.30 6.32
C PHE A 20 -9.31 -0.05 5.81
N GLY A 21 -8.63 -0.17 4.70
CA GLY A 21 -7.89 0.90 4.04
C GLY A 21 -7.78 0.64 2.54
N PHE A 22 -7.47 1.67 1.80
CA PHE A 22 -7.23 1.56 0.36
C PHE A 22 -5.75 1.32 0.10
N SER A 23 -5.40 0.08 -0.21
CA SER A 23 -4.03 -0.36 -0.43
C SER A 23 -3.57 -0.09 -1.86
N LEU A 24 -2.38 0.47 -1.96
CA LEU A 24 -1.68 0.78 -3.22
C LEU A 24 -0.28 0.15 -3.18
N ILE A 25 0.07 -0.54 -4.26
CA ILE A 25 1.38 -1.16 -4.41
C ILE A 25 2.00 -0.61 -5.70
N ILE A 26 3.20 -0.08 -5.62
CA ILE A 26 3.93 0.37 -6.81
C ILE A 26 4.19 -0.83 -7.71
N LYS A 27 3.84 -0.73 -8.99
CA LYS A 27 4.03 -1.84 -9.96
C LYS A 27 5.50 -2.16 -10.19
N PRO A 28 5.86 -3.43 -10.39
CA PRO A 28 7.15 -3.78 -10.93
C PRO A 28 7.40 -3.05 -12.25
N GLY A 29 8.58 -2.46 -12.38
CA GLY A 29 8.95 -1.69 -13.59
C GLY A 29 8.54 -0.21 -13.58
N SER A 30 7.76 0.25 -12.59
CA SER A 30 7.56 1.69 -12.39
C SER A 30 8.86 2.36 -11.90
N ASN A 31 9.08 3.60 -12.32
CA ASN A 31 10.21 4.42 -11.86
C ASN A 31 9.94 5.09 -10.50
N LEU A 32 8.77 4.90 -9.93
CA LEU A 32 8.40 5.48 -8.64
C LEU A 32 9.12 4.77 -7.50
N LYS A 33 9.53 5.57 -6.51
CA LYS A 33 10.03 5.06 -5.23
C LYS A 33 9.00 5.35 -4.14
N ARG A 34 8.71 4.36 -3.30
CA ARG A 34 7.73 4.52 -2.21
C ARG A 34 8.00 5.76 -1.34
N LYS A 35 9.25 6.02 -1.02
CA LYS A 35 9.63 7.20 -0.22
C LYS A 35 9.17 8.51 -0.85
N ASP A 36 9.36 8.65 -2.16
CA ASP A 36 9.00 9.87 -2.89
C ASP A 36 7.48 10.02 -3.00
N VAL A 37 6.78 8.89 -3.23
CA VAL A 37 5.31 8.83 -3.23
C VAL A 37 4.75 9.26 -1.87
N ILE A 38 5.27 8.71 -0.78
CA ILE A 38 4.85 9.06 0.58
C ILE A 38 5.12 10.55 0.88
N GLY A 39 6.28 11.07 0.47
CA GLY A 39 6.58 12.49 0.61
C GLY A 39 5.53 13.38 -0.07
N LYS A 40 5.18 13.08 -1.31
CA LYS A 40 4.12 13.82 -2.04
C LYS A 40 2.75 13.75 -1.36
N LEU A 41 2.38 12.59 -0.83
CA LEU A 41 1.12 12.43 -0.09
C LEU A 41 1.11 13.33 1.16
N GLN A 42 2.18 13.31 1.93
CA GLN A 42 2.33 14.14 3.14
C GLN A 42 2.30 15.64 2.83
N GLU A 43 2.97 16.09 1.77
CA GLU A 43 2.93 17.47 1.29
C GLU A 43 1.51 17.94 0.91
N ASN A 44 0.64 17.00 0.54
CA ASN A 44 -0.76 17.27 0.22
C ASN A 44 -1.73 16.91 1.37
N ASN A 45 -1.23 16.75 2.60
CA ASN A 45 -1.99 16.40 3.79
C ASN A 45 -2.78 15.09 3.66
N ILE A 46 -2.25 14.13 2.91
CA ILE A 46 -2.82 12.79 2.78
C ILE A 46 -2.03 11.85 3.69
N ASP A 47 -2.66 11.39 4.75
CA ASP A 47 -2.09 10.39 5.65
C ASP A 47 -1.99 9.04 4.96
N CYS A 48 -0.84 8.40 5.10
CA CYS A 48 -0.61 7.05 4.60
C CYS A 48 0.25 6.24 5.56
N ARG A 49 0.12 4.93 5.49
CA ARG A 49 0.85 3.99 6.35
C ARG A 49 1.41 2.83 5.53
N PRO A 50 2.49 2.18 6.00
CA PRO A 50 2.91 0.89 5.44
C PRO A 50 1.77 -0.12 5.52
N ILE A 51 1.78 -1.14 4.64
CA ILE A 51 0.81 -2.23 4.72
C ILE A 51 1.09 -3.03 6.00
N VAL A 52 0.45 -2.64 7.07
CA VAL A 52 0.55 -3.20 8.42
C VAL A 52 2.01 -3.47 8.79
N THR A 53 2.39 -4.73 8.99
CA THR A 53 3.78 -5.15 9.27
C THR A 53 4.57 -5.46 8.01
N GLY A 54 3.95 -5.44 6.83
CA GLY A 54 4.57 -5.90 5.60
C GLY A 54 4.95 -7.39 5.71
N ASN A 55 6.21 -7.72 5.49
CA ASN A 55 6.72 -9.05 5.79
C ASN A 55 7.08 -9.15 7.27
N PHE A 56 6.28 -9.87 8.05
CA PHE A 56 6.45 -10.01 9.49
C PHE A 56 7.79 -10.67 9.87
N THR A 57 8.35 -11.54 9.01
CA THR A 57 9.65 -12.17 9.27
C THR A 57 10.81 -11.17 9.33
N ARG A 58 10.62 -9.95 8.82
CA ARG A 58 11.61 -8.84 8.88
C ARG A 58 11.47 -7.99 10.15
N ASN A 59 10.52 -8.29 11.01
CA ASN A 59 10.33 -7.59 12.28
C ASN A 59 11.33 -8.11 13.31
N GLU A 60 11.98 -7.21 14.05
CA GLU A 60 12.95 -7.58 15.06
C GLU A 60 12.41 -8.50 16.16
N VAL A 61 11.10 -8.47 16.41
CA VAL A 61 10.46 -9.35 17.39
C VAL A 61 10.64 -10.84 17.05
N MET A 62 10.87 -11.17 15.78
CA MET A 62 11.05 -12.55 15.33
C MET A 62 12.28 -13.24 15.95
N LYS A 63 13.27 -12.47 16.39
CA LYS A 63 14.45 -13.02 17.09
C LYS A 63 14.11 -13.70 18.44
N TYR A 64 12.93 -13.44 19.00
CA TYR A 64 12.45 -14.03 20.24
C TYR A 64 11.56 -15.24 20.05
N PHE A 65 11.24 -15.62 18.81
CA PHE A 65 10.40 -16.75 18.48
C PHE A 65 11.20 -17.87 17.82
N ASP A 66 10.80 -19.09 18.12
CA ASP A 66 11.22 -20.27 17.35
C ASP A 66 10.23 -20.40 16.19
N TYR A 67 10.72 -20.33 14.94
CA TYR A 67 9.89 -20.35 13.75
C TYR A 67 10.63 -20.90 12.55
N GLU A 68 9.87 -21.34 11.56
CA GLU A 68 10.34 -21.73 10.25
C GLU A 68 9.72 -20.88 9.15
N VAL A 69 10.47 -20.60 8.10
CA VAL A 69 9.97 -19.97 6.89
C VAL A 69 9.77 -21.05 5.85
N HIS A 70 8.51 -21.34 5.49
CA HIS A 70 8.16 -22.44 4.59
C HIS A 70 8.82 -22.32 3.21
N GLN A 71 8.92 -21.10 2.68
CA GLN A 71 9.52 -20.80 1.38
C GLN A 71 9.93 -19.33 1.28
N GLU A 72 10.60 -18.95 0.20
CA GLU A 72 10.93 -17.55 -0.06
C GLU A 72 9.66 -16.69 -0.16
N LEU A 73 9.58 -15.63 0.64
CA LEU A 73 8.41 -14.77 0.78
C LEU A 73 8.45 -13.56 -0.18
N LYS A 74 8.62 -13.82 -1.47
CA LYS A 74 8.80 -12.77 -2.51
C LYS A 74 7.69 -11.72 -2.51
N ASN A 75 6.44 -12.16 -2.45
CA ASN A 75 5.29 -11.25 -2.45
C ASN A 75 5.21 -10.42 -1.17
N ALA A 76 5.48 -11.04 -0.02
CA ALA A 76 5.50 -10.33 1.26
C ALA A 76 6.62 -9.29 1.31
N ASP A 77 7.80 -9.61 0.80
CA ASP A 77 8.92 -8.66 0.67
C ASP A 77 8.59 -7.53 -0.28
N TYR A 78 7.98 -7.84 -1.42
CA TYR A 78 7.58 -6.82 -2.38
C TYR A 78 6.55 -5.83 -1.79
N LEU A 79 5.54 -6.35 -1.10
CA LEU A 79 4.56 -5.51 -0.38
C LEU A 79 5.20 -4.67 0.72
N HIS A 80 6.14 -5.26 1.46
CA HIS A 80 6.88 -4.56 2.52
C HIS A 80 7.63 -3.32 1.98
N GLU A 81 8.23 -3.45 0.81
CA GLU A 81 9.06 -2.41 0.20
C GLU A 81 8.25 -1.39 -0.62
N ASN A 82 7.20 -1.83 -1.30
CA ASN A 82 6.50 -1.06 -2.34
C ASN A 82 5.04 -0.77 -2.02
N GLY A 83 4.52 -1.30 -0.91
CA GLY A 83 3.13 -1.14 -0.53
C GLY A 83 2.91 -0.06 0.53
N PHE A 84 1.77 0.60 0.45
CA PHE A 84 1.24 1.51 1.47
C PHE A 84 -0.29 1.53 1.38
N PHE A 85 -0.95 2.07 2.37
CA PHE A 85 -2.38 2.30 2.29
C PHE A 85 -2.76 3.69 2.79
N VAL A 86 -3.86 4.22 2.28
CA VAL A 86 -4.55 5.41 2.78
C VAL A 86 -5.81 5.01 3.51
N GLY A 87 -6.31 5.88 4.37
CA GLY A 87 -7.50 5.62 5.17
C GLY A 87 -8.74 5.35 4.32
N ASN A 88 -9.70 4.68 4.92
CA ASN A 88 -11.05 4.50 4.40
C ASN A 88 -12.06 4.89 5.48
N SER A 89 -13.25 5.28 5.07
CA SER A 89 -14.31 5.72 5.96
C SER A 89 -15.68 5.24 5.45
N GLN A 90 -16.66 5.28 6.31
CA GLN A 90 -18.05 4.96 6.00
C GLN A 90 -18.79 6.09 5.25
N VAL A 91 -18.17 7.26 5.15
CA VAL A 91 -18.73 8.39 4.39
C VAL A 91 -18.21 8.35 2.95
N GLU A 92 -18.89 9.07 2.06
CA GLU A 92 -18.44 9.21 0.68
C GLU A 92 -17.09 9.92 0.63
N LEU A 93 -16.13 9.34 -0.09
CA LEU A 93 -14.75 9.81 -0.22
C LEU A 93 -14.38 10.14 -1.68
N MET A 94 -15.35 10.47 -2.53
CA MET A 94 -15.06 10.68 -3.95
C MET A 94 -14.06 11.83 -4.16
N ASN A 95 -14.23 12.94 -3.46
CA ASN A 95 -13.33 14.09 -3.55
C ASN A 95 -11.91 13.76 -3.10
N GLU A 96 -11.78 12.97 -2.03
CA GLU A 96 -10.51 12.52 -1.48
C GLU A 96 -9.80 11.55 -2.44
N ILE A 97 -10.55 10.67 -3.08
CA ILE A 97 -10.02 9.73 -4.08
C ILE A 97 -9.58 10.46 -5.35
N GLU A 98 -10.30 11.48 -5.78
CA GLU A 98 -9.91 12.33 -6.91
C GLU A 98 -8.64 13.13 -6.59
N LEU A 99 -8.54 13.68 -5.38
CA LEU A 99 -7.33 14.33 -4.92
C LEU A 99 -6.14 13.36 -4.88
N LEU A 100 -6.34 12.17 -4.32
CA LEU A 100 -5.33 11.11 -4.28
C LEU A 100 -4.85 10.76 -5.71
N GLN A 101 -5.77 10.58 -6.65
CA GLN A 101 -5.43 10.31 -8.04
C GLN A 101 -4.61 11.44 -8.65
N LYS A 102 -5.01 12.69 -8.44
CA LYS A 102 -4.30 13.87 -8.94
C LYS A 102 -2.87 13.95 -8.38
N VAL A 103 -2.70 13.70 -7.10
CA VAL A 103 -1.38 13.72 -6.44
C VAL A 103 -0.48 12.59 -6.95
N LEU A 104 -1.04 11.43 -7.26
CA LEU A 104 -0.32 10.25 -7.73
C LEU A 104 -0.13 10.17 -9.25
N SER A 105 -0.80 11.02 -10.02
CA SER A 105 -0.72 11.06 -11.50
C SER A 105 0.44 11.94 -12.02
N LEU A 106 1.48 12.09 -11.28
CA LEU A 106 2.62 12.93 -11.64
C LEU A 106 3.71 12.16 -12.39
#